data_bc738eb8cd16f190401e12657ca14e0e
#
_entry.id   bc738eb8cd16f190401e12657ca14e0e
#
_cell.length_a   1.000
_cell.length_b   1.000
_cell.length_c   1.000
_cell.angle_alpha   90.00
_cell.angle_beta   90.00
_cell.angle_gamma   90.00
#
_symmetry.space_group_name_H-M   'P 1'
#
loop_
_entity.id
_entity.type
_entity.pdbx_description
1 polymer ?
#
loop_
_entity_poly.entity_id
_entity_poly.type
_entity_poly.pdbx_seq_one_letter_code
_entity_poly.pdbx_strand_id
1 'polypeptide(L)'
;MKLFRQNLIRPTRTPLPPQVKDDPIHVRIRDLHKSYGDHHVLDGISLDIYRGKTNLIIGPSGSGKTVLMRQLIRLENPDSGELLVNGIDFAKLEGLELAGMRRTFGMVFQMSALFDSMTVFDNVAFPLREHTDFSRNEIRERVMDRLTGLGIAAAAQKLPAQLSGGMQKRVAVARAMILESEILIYDEPTTGLDPITTEMVDDLITEAEEMFGVTSIVISHDMASVVRIANFLSFLHLGKIAATGTPEDLLHSEHPATAEFVRASRISLE
;
A
#
# COMPACT_ATOMS: atom_id res chain seq x y z
N MET A 1 13.30 13.78 16.27
CA MET A 1 12.45 13.13 15.27
C MET A 1 12.28 13.87 13.95
N LYS A 2 12.66 15.13 13.79
CA LYS A 2 12.60 15.90 12.52
C LYS A 2 13.87 15.82 11.64
N LEU A 3 14.91 15.09 12.04
CA LEU A 3 16.21 15.04 11.37
C LEU A 3 16.36 13.94 10.29
N PHE A 4 15.33 13.09 10.10
CA PHE A 4 15.41 11.94 9.19
C PHE A 4 15.12 12.23 7.71
N ARG A 5 14.71 13.47 7.37
CA ARG A 5 14.23 13.79 6.01
C ARG A 5 15.19 14.51 5.07
N GLN A 6 16.39 14.87 5.51
CA GLN A 6 17.32 15.61 4.64
C GLN A 6 18.65 14.87 4.51
N ASN A 7 18.99 14.47 3.31
CA ASN A 7 20.30 14.03 2.78
C ASN A 7 20.66 12.55 2.76
N LEU A 8 19.76 11.58 2.60
CA LEU A 8 20.15 10.17 2.67
C LEU A 8 19.99 9.36 1.38
N ILE A 9 19.42 9.90 0.32
CA ILE A 9 19.39 9.21 -0.98
C ILE A 9 20.39 9.88 -1.90
N ARG A 10 21.51 9.19 -2.18
CA ARG A 10 22.22 9.49 -3.42
C ARG A 10 21.27 9.12 -4.57
N PRO A 11 21.10 9.97 -5.58
CA PRO A 11 20.20 9.67 -6.67
C PRO A 11 20.62 8.32 -7.27
N THR A 12 19.78 7.33 -7.08
CA THR A 12 19.87 6.10 -7.85
C THR A 12 19.80 6.48 -9.33
N ARG A 13 20.38 5.70 -10.21
CA ARG A 13 20.59 5.95 -11.64
C ARG A 13 19.41 6.51 -12.44
N THR A 14 18.25 6.71 -11.82
CA THR A 14 17.04 7.22 -12.48
C THR A 14 16.47 8.38 -11.69
N PRO A 15 16.59 9.64 -12.20
CA PRO A 15 15.93 10.79 -11.59
C PRO A 15 14.39 10.60 -11.68
N LEU A 16 13.71 10.86 -10.58
CA LEU A 16 12.25 10.98 -10.59
C LEU A 16 11.90 12.32 -11.28
N PRO A 17 10.79 12.35 -12.06
CA PRO A 17 10.27 13.61 -12.58
C PRO A 17 9.90 14.58 -11.44
N PRO A 18 9.84 15.91 -11.69
CA PRO A 18 9.43 16.90 -10.69
C PRO A 18 8.04 16.54 -10.12
N GLN A 19 7.93 16.47 -8.80
CA GLN A 19 6.72 16.05 -8.10
C GLN A 19 6.00 17.24 -7.47
N VAL A 20 4.66 17.23 -7.51
CA VAL A 20 3.81 18.18 -6.78
C VAL A 20 3.56 17.62 -5.38
N LYS A 21 4.40 18.01 -4.41
CA LYS A 21 4.34 17.46 -3.04
C LYS A 21 3.29 18.12 -2.12
N ASP A 22 2.79 19.29 -2.49
CA ASP A 22 1.83 20.06 -1.69
C ASP A 22 0.35 19.70 -2.03
N ASP A 23 0.10 18.86 -3.06
CA ASP A 23 -1.24 18.37 -3.37
C ASP A 23 -1.68 17.39 -2.26
N PRO A 24 -2.85 17.58 -1.62
CA PRO A 24 -3.41 16.63 -0.66
C PRO A 24 -3.73 15.27 -1.30
N ILE A 25 -3.85 15.21 -2.62
CA ILE A 25 -4.08 13.97 -3.38
C ILE A 25 -2.74 13.39 -3.82
N HIS A 26 -2.44 12.20 -3.35
CA HIS A 26 -1.19 11.50 -3.67
C HIS A 26 -1.30 10.73 -4.99
N VAL A 27 -2.45 10.04 -5.19
CA VAL A 27 -2.78 9.35 -6.45
C VAL A 27 -4.15 9.80 -6.90
N ARG A 28 -4.26 10.20 -8.17
CA ARG A 28 -5.53 10.58 -8.81
C ARG A 28 -5.80 9.66 -9.98
N ILE A 29 -6.96 9.01 -9.95
CA ILE A 29 -7.45 8.15 -11.03
C ILE A 29 -8.68 8.80 -11.63
N ARG A 30 -8.76 8.85 -12.96
CA ARG A 30 -9.91 9.38 -13.69
C ARG A 30 -10.24 8.47 -14.88
N ASP A 31 -11.49 8.03 -14.90
CA ASP A 31 -12.09 7.26 -16.00
C ASP A 31 -11.22 6.09 -16.47
N LEU A 32 -10.66 5.34 -15.51
CA LEU A 32 -9.72 4.25 -15.79
C LEU A 32 -10.48 2.98 -16.16
N HIS A 33 -10.12 2.40 -17.30
CA HIS A 33 -10.71 1.18 -17.83
C HIS A 33 -9.68 0.06 -17.95
N LYS A 34 -10.15 -1.19 -17.70
CA LYS A 34 -9.37 -2.41 -17.93
C LYS A 34 -10.27 -3.56 -18.30
N SER A 35 -9.96 -4.22 -19.42
CA SER A 35 -10.68 -5.38 -19.95
C SER A 35 -9.74 -6.54 -20.24
N TYR A 36 -10.26 -7.75 -20.20
CA TYR A 36 -9.60 -8.97 -20.64
C TYR A 36 -10.51 -9.69 -21.64
N GLY A 37 -10.19 -9.57 -22.94
CA GLY A 37 -11.10 -9.94 -24.01
C GLY A 37 -12.39 -9.13 -23.93
N ASP A 38 -13.55 -9.78 -23.92
CA ASP A 38 -14.86 -9.12 -23.85
C ASP A 38 -15.30 -8.79 -22.40
N HIS A 39 -14.47 -9.13 -21.40
CA HIS A 39 -14.80 -8.91 -19.98
C HIS A 39 -14.23 -7.60 -19.47
N HIS A 40 -15.10 -6.61 -19.24
CA HIS A 40 -14.76 -5.33 -18.63
C HIS A 40 -14.63 -5.51 -17.10
N VAL A 41 -13.40 -5.45 -16.58
CA VAL A 41 -13.13 -5.64 -15.15
C VAL A 41 -13.11 -4.32 -14.38
N LEU A 42 -12.56 -3.27 -15.00
CA LEU A 42 -12.65 -1.89 -14.48
C LEU A 42 -13.35 -1.06 -15.56
N ASP A 43 -14.41 -0.36 -15.17
CA ASP A 43 -15.29 0.38 -16.08
C ASP A 43 -15.50 1.81 -15.59
N GLY A 44 -14.55 2.70 -15.94
CA GLY A 44 -14.62 4.12 -15.60
C GLY A 44 -14.30 4.43 -14.14
N ILE A 45 -13.25 3.78 -13.57
CA ILE A 45 -12.84 4.03 -12.19
C ILE A 45 -12.34 5.46 -12.04
N SER A 46 -12.93 6.20 -11.10
CA SER A 46 -12.45 7.52 -10.67
C SER A 46 -12.39 7.56 -9.16
N LEU A 47 -11.18 7.81 -8.60
CA LEU A 47 -10.96 7.92 -7.17
C LEU A 47 -9.71 8.74 -6.86
N ASP A 48 -9.65 9.29 -5.66
CA ASP A 48 -8.53 10.02 -5.10
C ASP A 48 -7.97 9.29 -3.87
N ILE A 49 -6.64 9.18 -3.80
CA ILE A 49 -5.90 8.66 -2.65
C ILE A 49 -5.26 9.85 -1.93
N TYR A 50 -5.62 10.06 -0.69
CA TYR A 50 -5.18 11.20 0.10
C TYR A 50 -3.82 10.94 0.74
N ARG A 51 -2.94 11.92 0.62
CA ARG A 51 -1.55 11.87 1.10
C ARG A 51 -1.46 11.79 2.62
N GLY A 52 -0.58 10.90 3.12
CA GLY A 52 -0.33 10.70 4.54
C GLY A 52 -1.58 10.23 5.30
N LYS A 53 -2.45 9.48 4.62
CA LYS A 53 -3.69 8.93 5.16
C LYS A 53 -3.82 7.46 4.80
N THR A 54 -4.59 6.74 5.61
CA THR A 54 -4.99 5.37 5.31
C THR A 54 -6.26 5.40 4.45
N ASN A 55 -6.08 5.02 3.18
CA ASN A 55 -7.13 4.97 2.16
C ASN A 55 -7.49 3.50 1.90
N LEU A 56 -8.74 3.12 2.11
CA LEU A 56 -9.20 1.77 1.88
C LEU A 56 -9.92 1.63 0.53
N ILE A 57 -9.63 0.54 -0.18
CA ILE A 57 -10.38 0.09 -1.35
C ILE A 57 -11.06 -1.22 -0.96
N ILE A 58 -12.36 -1.16 -0.78
CA ILE A 58 -13.16 -2.30 -0.30
C ILE A 58 -14.15 -2.76 -1.36
N GLY A 59 -14.66 -3.96 -1.20
CA GLY A 59 -15.68 -4.52 -2.09
C GLY A 59 -15.71 -6.05 -2.05
N PRO A 60 -16.74 -6.68 -2.60
CA PRO A 60 -16.86 -8.13 -2.65
C PRO A 60 -15.74 -8.78 -3.50
N SER A 61 -15.58 -10.10 -3.33
CA SER A 61 -14.68 -10.87 -4.20
C SER A 61 -15.10 -10.74 -5.66
N GLY A 62 -14.13 -10.59 -6.56
CA GLY A 62 -14.40 -10.41 -7.99
C GLY A 62 -14.81 -9.00 -8.41
N SER A 63 -14.86 -8.01 -7.50
CA SER A 63 -15.22 -6.63 -7.87
C SER A 63 -14.18 -5.88 -8.70
N GLY A 64 -12.93 -6.41 -8.83
CA GLY A 64 -11.85 -5.78 -9.58
C GLY A 64 -10.71 -5.20 -8.72
N LYS A 65 -10.72 -5.37 -7.39
CA LYS A 65 -9.73 -4.79 -6.46
C LYS A 65 -8.28 -5.14 -6.83
N THR A 66 -8.00 -6.43 -7.06
CA THR A 66 -6.66 -6.89 -7.45
C THR A 66 -6.23 -6.32 -8.80
N VAL A 67 -7.16 -6.17 -9.75
CA VAL A 67 -6.86 -5.56 -11.05
C VAL A 67 -6.57 -4.08 -10.88
N LEU A 68 -7.35 -3.35 -10.07
CA LEU A 68 -7.09 -1.95 -9.75
C LEU A 68 -5.73 -1.77 -9.07
N MET A 69 -5.37 -2.64 -8.12
CA MET A 69 -4.05 -2.63 -7.48
C MET A 69 -2.93 -2.79 -8.51
N ARG A 70 -3.05 -3.72 -9.46
CA ARG A 70 -2.04 -3.92 -10.52
C ARG A 70 -1.90 -2.71 -11.43
N GLN A 71 -2.97 -1.95 -11.66
CA GLN A 71 -2.90 -0.67 -12.36
C GLN A 71 -2.14 0.37 -11.52
N LEU A 72 -2.43 0.48 -10.21
CA LEU A 72 -1.81 1.43 -9.29
C LEU A 72 -0.28 1.35 -9.27
N ILE A 73 0.30 0.16 -9.40
CA ILE A 73 1.76 -0.05 -9.46
C ILE A 73 2.28 -0.30 -10.88
N ARG A 74 1.39 -0.17 -11.87
CA ARG A 74 1.72 -0.39 -13.29
C ARG A 74 2.35 -1.76 -13.57
N LEU A 75 1.92 -2.81 -12.85
CA LEU A 75 2.20 -4.20 -13.26
C LEU A 75 1.47 -4.55 -14.56
N GLU A 76 0.31 -3.93 -14.77
CA GLU A 76 -0.45 -3.98 -16.01
C GLU A 76 -0.79 -2.55 -16.44
N ASN A 77 -0.92 -2.34 -17.75
CA ASN A 77 -1.33 -1.05 -18.27
C ASN A 77 -2.86 -0.94 -18.29
N PRO A 78 -3.44 0.21 -17.93
CA PRO A 78 -4.83 0.49 -18.21
C PRO A 78 -5.07 0.51 -19.72
N ASP A 79 -6.29 0.21 -20.14
CA ASP A 79 -6.67 0.31 -21.54
C ASP A 79 -6.95 1.77 -21.93
N SER A 80 -7.50 2.55 -20.99
CA SER A 80 -7.71 3.99 -21.11
C SER A 80 -7.87 4.65 -19.73
N GLY A 81 -7.94 5.96 -19.70
CA GLY A 81 -8.07 6.77 -18.49
C GLY A 81 -6.76 7.39 -18.05
N GLU A 82 -6.81 8.07 -16.92
CA GLU A 82 -5.68 8.80 -16.34
C GLU A 82 -5.30 8.23 -14.98
N LEU A 83 -4.00 8.08 -14.74
CA LEU A 83 -3.41 7.69 -13.46
C LEU A 83 -2.27 8.64 -13.13
N LEU A 84 -2.55 9.61 -12.26
CA LEU A 84 -1.53 10.55 -11.78
C LEU A 84 -0.99 10.12 -10.42
N VAL A 85 0.33 10.12 -10.28
CA VAL A 85 1.04 9.91 -9.01
C VAL A 85 1.93 11.12 -8.78
N ASN A 86 1.77 11.83 -7.66
CA ASN A 86 2.46 13.09 -7.41
C ASN A 86 2.29 14.11 -8.55
N GLY A 87 1.13 14.13 -9.20
CA GLY A 87 0.84 15.01 -10.35
C GLY A 87 1.44 14.56 -11.68
N ILE A 88 2.16 13.43 -11.72
CA ILE A 88 2.80 12.89 -12.93
C ILE A 88 1.93 11.80 -13.53
N ASP A 89 1.71 11.85 -14.84
CA ASP A 89 0.95 10.81 -15.56
C ASP A 89 1.73 9.49 -15.59
N PHE A 90 1.46 8.68 -14.55
CA PHE A 90 2.12 7.39 -14.38
C PHE A 90 1.74 6.40 -15.49
N ALA A 91 0.55 6.57 -16.11
CA ALA A 91 0.11 5.72 -17.20
C ALA A 91 1.00 5.84 -18.46
N LYS A 92 1.65 6.97 -18.65
CA LYS A 92 2.49 7.25 -19.83
C LYS A 92 3.98 7.01 -19.63
N LEU A 93 4.43 6.77 -18.39
CA LEU A 93 5.86 6.54 -18.14
C LEU A 93 6.33 5.20 -18.69
N GLU A 94 7.57 5.17 -19.19
CA GLU A 94 8.20 3.97 -19.71
C GLU A 94 9.67 3.85 -19.25
N GLY A 95 10.24 2.66 -19.42
CA GLY A 95 11.66 2.42 -19.17
C GLY A 95 12.11 2.82 -17.76
N LEU A 96 13.15 3.66 -17.70
CA LEU A 96 13.77 4.09 -16.45
C LEU A 96 12.86 5.00 -15.62
N GLU A 97 12.04 5.85 -16.22
CA GLU A 97 11.11 6.73 -15.52
C GLU A 97 10.03 5.90 -14.81
N LEU A 98 9.47 4.89 -15.49
CA LEU A 98 8.54 3.95 -14.89
C LEU A 98 9.17 3.18 -13.72
N ALA A 99 10.41 2.69 -13.90
CA ALA A 99 11.13 2.00 -12.83
C ALA A 99 11.41 2.93 -11.64
N GLY A 100 11.70 4.21 -11.90
CA GLY A 100 11.86 5.24 -10.89
C GLY A 100 10.57 5.49 -10.10
N MET A 101 9.47 5.68 -10.80
CA MET A 101 8.16 5.94 -10.18
C MET A 101 7.66 4.74 -9.37
N ARG A 102 7.90 3.51 -9.81
CA ARG A 102 7.53 2.30 -9.04
C ARG A 102 8.17 2.24 -7.65
N ARG A 103 9.32 2.87 -7.42
CA ARG A 103 9.95 2.94 -6.09
C ARG A 103 9.19 3.82 -5.10
N THR A 104 8.30 4.68 -5.59
CA THR A 104 7.37 5.42 -4.73
C THR A 104 6.43 4.46 -3.97
N PHE A 105 6.22 3.26 -4.51
CA PHE A 105 5.33 2.25 -3.94
C PHE A 105 6.11 1.14 -3.23
N GLY A 106 5.67 0.81 -2.01
CA GLY A 106 6.05 -0.41 -1.30
C GLY A 106 4.85 -1.37 -1.25
N MET A 107 5.11 -2.67 -1.42
CA MET A 107 4.08 -3.70 -1.38
C MET A 107 4.20 -4.56 -0.15
N VAL A 108 3.09 -4.74 0.57
CA VAL A 108 2.94 -5.67 1.68
C VAL A 108 1.86 -6.68 1.33
N PHE A 109 2.29 -7.91 1.05
CA PHE A 109 1.40 -9.00 0.63
C PHE A 109 0.75 -9.70 1.81
N GLN A 110 -0.39 -10.33 1.57
CA GLN A 110 -1.14 -11.12 2.55
C GLN A 110 -0.26 -12.13 3.32
N MET A 111 0.59 -12.88 2.64
CA MET A 111 1.50 -13.88 3.22
C MET A 111 2.90 -13.32 3.53
N SER A 112 3.05 -11.99 3.66
CA SER A 112 4.32 -11.28 3.88
C SER A 112 5.36 -11.46 2.76
N ALA A 113 5.30 -12.50 1.95
CA ALA A 113 6.16 -12.82 0.82
C ALA A 113 7.66 -12.66 1.13
N LEU A 114 8.08 -13.06 2.32
CA LEU A 114 9.49 -13.05 2.71
C LEU A 114 10.26 -14.19 2.00
N PHE A 115 11.52 -13.96 1.73
CA PHE A 115 12.43 -15.00 1.24
C PHE A 115 12.82 -15.90 2.41
N ASP A 116 12.34 -17.14 2.42
CA ASP A 116 12.53 -18.09 3.53
C ASP A 116 14.01 -18.44 3.79
N SER A 117 14.84 -18.38 2.75
CA SER A 117 16.29 -18.64 2.82
C SER A 117 17.13 -17.45 3.29
N MET A 118 16.50 -16.28 3.48
CA MET A 118 17.17 -15.06 3.91
C MET A 118 16.81 -14.72 5.35
N THR A 119 17.80 -14.17 6.09
CA THR A 119 17.53 -13.60 7.41
C THR A 119 16.57 -12.40 7.31
N VAL A 120 16.02 -11.96 8.45
CA VAL A 120 15.26 -10.70 8.54
C VAL A 120 16.08 -9.54 7.97
N PHE A 121 17.36 -9.44 8.38
CA PHE A 121 18.26 -8.42 7.87
C PHE A 121 18.38 -8.48 6.34
N ASP A 122 18.61 -9.66 5.77
CA ASP A 122 18.80 -9.82 4.34
C ASP A 122 17.52 -9.57 3.54
N ASN A 123 16.36 -9.97 4.05
CA ASN A 123 15.06 -9.63 3.45
C ASN A 123 14.89 -8.12 3.33
N VAL A 124 15.20 -7.35 4.38
CA VAL A 124 15.07 -5.89 4.37
C VAL A 124 16.18 -5.23 3.58
N ALA A 125 17.40 -5.77 3.59
CA ALA A 125 18.54 -5.26 2.83
C ALA A 125 18.42 -5.49 1.31
N PHE A 126 17.65 -6.50 0.89
CA PHE A 126 17.57 -6.94 -0.48
C PHE A 126 17.24 -5.81 -1.48
N PRO A 127 16.19 -4.99 -1.27
CA PRO A 127 15.90 -3.89 -2.20
C PRO A 127 17.02 -2.85 -2.29
N LEU A 128 17.74 -2.57 -1.18
CA LEU A 128 18.87 -1.64 -1.21
C LEU A 128 20.01 -2.19 -2.05
N ARG A 129 20.31 -3.48 -1.93
CA ARG A 129 21.38 -4.13 -2.72
C ARG A 129 21.08 -4.12 -4.22
N GLU A 130 19.81 -4.29 -4.60
CA GLU A 130 19.38 -4.36 -6.01
C GLU A 130 19.25 -2.98 -6.66
N HIS A 131 18.87 -1.96 -5.88
CA HIS A 131 18.44 -0.68 -6.44
C HIS A 131 19.29 0.51 -6.04
N THR A 132 20.37 0.32 -5.27
CA THR A 132 21.25 1.41 -4.82
C THR A 132 22.73 1.03 -4.91
N ASP A 133 23.59 2.04 -4.93
CA ASP A 133 25.05 1.86 -4.88
C ASP A 133 25.58 2.07 -3.44
N PHE A 134 24.76 1.84 -2.41
CA PHE A 134 25.17 1.99 -1.01
C PHE A 134 26.22 0.96 -0.60
N SER A 135 27.19 1.41 0.19
CA SER A 135 28.16 0.53 0.83
C SER A 135 27.50 -0.42 1.83
N ARG A 136 28.20 -1.50 2.19
CA ARG A 136 27.70 -2.46 3.19
C ARG A 136 27.38 -1.81 4.53
N ASN A 137 28.14 -0.78 4.93
CA ASN A 137 27.92 -0.07 6.19
C ASN A 137 26.66 0.80 6.13
N GLU A 138 26.44 1.53 5.03
CA GLU A 138 25.22 2.31 4.81
C GLU A 138 23.98 1.42 4.78
N ILE A 139 24.05 0.27 4.09
CA ILE A 139 22.94 -0.72 4.08
C ILE A 139 22.66 -1.21 5.51
N ARG A 140 23.71 -1.57 6.27
CA ARG A 140 23.56 -2.04 7.65
C ARG A 140 22.89 -1.01 8.54
N GLU A 141 23.34 0.23 8.48
CA GLU A 141 22.77 1.34 9.26
C GLU A 141 21.27 1.51 8.95
N ARG A 142 20.90 1.67 7.68
CA ARG A 142 19.53 1.86 7.24
C ARG A 142 18.61 0.71 7.63
N VAL A 143 19.07 -0.53 7.43
CA VAL A 143 18.30 -1.72 7.79
C VAL A 143 18.08 -1.78 9.30
N MET A 144 19.14 -1.57 10.10
CA MET A 144 19.00 -1.62 11.55
C MET A 144 18.13 -0.50 12.09
N ASP A 145 18.22 0.70 11.54
CA ASP A 145 17.34 1.82 11.90
C ASP A 145 15.86 1.49 11.60
N ARG A 146 15.56 0.92 10.43
CA ARG A 146 14.22 0.51 10.05
C ARG A 146 13.68 -0.60 10.96
N LEU A 147 14.50 -1.63 11.24
CA LEU A 147 14.14 -2.72 12.15
C LEU A 147 13.93 -2.22 13.58
N THR A 148 14.71 -1.24 14.02
CA THR A 148 14.57 -0.62 15.35
C THR A 148 13.27 0.17 15.44
N GLY A 149 12.97 0.99 14.44
CA GLY A 149 11.71 1.74 14.36
C GLY A 149 10.47 0.84 14.41
N LEU A 150 10.54 -0.36 13.88
CA LEU A 150 9.45 -1.34 13.90
C LEU A 150 9.54 -2.35 15.06
N GLY A 151 10.44 -2.15 16.03
CA GLY A 151 10.56 -2.97 17.25
C GLY A 151 11.05 -4.40 17.03
N ILE A 152 11.73 -4.69 15.90
CA ILE A 152 12.18 -6.06 15.54
C ILE A 152 13.68 -6.19 15.32
N ALA A 153 14.48 -5.22 15.73
CA ALA A 153 15.95 -5.24 15.57
C ALA A 153 16.60 -6.49 16.19
N ALA A 154 16.11 -6.98 17.33
CA ALA A 154 16.61 -8.18 17.98
C ALA A 154 16.45 -9.46 17.14
N ALA A 155 15.56 -9.44 16.14
CA ALA A 155 15.31 -10.56 15.23
C ALA A 155 16.14 -10.49 13.94
N ALA A 156 17.02 -9.51 13.74
CA ALA A 156 17.73 -9.25 12.50
C ALA A 156 18.41 -10.48 11.88
N GLN A 157 18.94 -11.39 12.71
CA GLN A 157 19.66 -12.60 12.27
C GLN A 157 18.75 -13.85 12.19
N LYS A 158 17.46 -13.74 12.54
CA LYS A 158 16.53 -14.87 12.46
C LYS A 158 16.05 -15.10 11.02
N LEU A 159 15.66 -16.33 10.73
CA LEU A 159 14.96 -16.69 9.50
C LEU A 159 13.45 -16.46 9.69
N PRO A 160 12.67 -16.24 8.60
CA PRO A 160 11.21 -16.05 8.68
C PRO A 160 10.49 -17.15 9.47
N ALA A 161 10.88 -18.41 9.33
CA ALA A 161 10.30 -19.54 10.06
C ALA A 161 10.47 -19.46 11.59
N GLN A 162 11.36 -18.60 12.09
CA GLN A 162 11.62 -18.41 13.53
C GLN A 162 10.84 -17.22 14.12
N LEU A 163 9.96 -16.60 13.32
CA LEU A 163 9.20 -15.40 13.67
C LEU A 163 7.73 -15.73 13.89
N SER A 164 7.07 -15.01 14.79
CA SER A 164 5.60 -14.99 14.84
C SER A 164 5.02 -14.31 13.59
N GLY A 165 3.76 -14.55 13.27
CA GLY A 165 3.07 -13.94 12.13
C GLY A 165 3.13 -12.41 12.16
N GLY A 166 2.92 -11.78 13.33
CA GLY A 166 3.05 -10.34 13.51
C GLY A 166 4.47 -9.83 13.25
N MET A 167 5.50 -10.57 13.69
CA MET A 167 6.89 -10.22 13.38
C MET A 167 7.18 -10.31 11.88
N GLN A 168 6.66 -11.33 11.19
CA GLN A 168 6.80 -11.47 9.73
C GLN A 168 6.16 -10.27 9.00
N LYS A 169 4.99 -9.80 9.47
CA LYS A 169 4.34 -8.61 8.92
C LYS A 169 5.19 -7.35 9.11
N ARG A 170 5.76 -7.14 10.31
CA ARG A 170 6.68 -6.03 10.57
C ARG A 170 7.92 -6.08 9.66
N VAL A 171 8.48 -7.26 9.40
CA VAL A 171 9.59 -7.43 8.43
C VAL A 171 9.15 -7.09 7.01
N ALA A 172 7.95 -7.50 6.59
CA ALA A 172 7.41 -7.18 5.27
C ALA A 172 7.22 -5.67 5.09
N VAL A 173 6.70 -4.97 6.11
CA VAL A 173 6.60 -3.50 6.13
C VAL A 173 7.99 -2.86 6.10
N ALA A 174 8.95 -3.34 6.91
CA ALA A 174 10.33 -2.85 6.88
C ALA A 174 10.94 -2.93 5.48
N ARG A 175 10.78 -4.08 4.81
CA ARG A 175 11.27 -4.30 3.44
C ARG A 175 10.59 -3.40 2.42
N ALA A 176 9.27 -3.25 2.51
CA ALA A 176 8.48 -2.40 1.60
C ALA A 176 8.88 -0.92 1.69
N MET A 177 9.32 -0.47 2.88
CA MET A 177 9.68 0.93 3.14
C MET A 177 11.17 1.24 3.01
N ILE A 178 12.03 0.25 2.80
CA ILE A 178 13.49 0.45 2.89
C ILE A 178 14.05 1.36 1.79
N LEU A 179 13.36 1.46 0.66
CA LEU A 179 13.67 2.38 -0.44
C LEU A 179 13.02 3.77 -0.26
N GLU A 180 12.52 4.07 0.95
CA GLU A 180 11.81 5.31 1.28
C GLU A 180 10.54 5.52 0.42
N SER A 181 9.81 4.42 0.22
CA SER A 181 8.52 4.46 -0.47
C SER A 181 7.57 5.42 0.23
N GLU A 182 6.90 6.27 -0.55
CA GLU A 182 5.94 7.27 -0.04
C GLU A 182 4.54 6.67 0.12
N ILE A 183 4.24 5.60 -0.63
CA ILE A 183 2.94 4.90 -0.64
C ILE A 183 3.18 3.43 -0.29
N LEU A 184 2.45 2.91 0.69
CA LEU A 184 2.40 1.48 1.00
C LEU A 184 1.07 0.91 0.55
N ILE A 185 1.13 -0.17 -0.24
CA ILE A 185 -0.06 -0.94 -0.64
C ILE A 185 -0.09 -2.23 0.15
N TYR A 186 -1.19 -2.46 0.85
CA TYR A 186 -1.47 -3.68 1.60
C TYR A 186 -2.56 -4.45 0.86
N ASP A 187 -2.22 -5.65 0.39
CA ASP A 187 -3.15 -6.52 -0.33
C ASP A 187 -3.71 -7.57 0.63
N GLU A 188 -4.98 -7.39 1.03
CA GLU A 188 -5.73 -8.27 1.94
C GLU A 188 -4.94 -8.63 3.23
N PRO A 189 -4.42 -7.64 3.98
CA PRO A 189 -3.43 -7.87 5.04
C PRO A 189 -3.97 -8.66 6.22
N THR A 190 -5.28 -8.64 6.46
CA THR A 190 -5.96 -9.29 7.61
C THR A 190 -6.69 -10.58 7.23
N THR A 191 -6.77 -10.92 5.95
CA THR A 191 -7.52 -12.10 5.48
C THR A 191 -6.98 -13.39 6.06
N GLY A 192 -7.89 -14.15 6.70
CA GLY A 192 -7.58 -15.44 7.32
C GLY A 192 -6.90 -15.35 8.69
N LEU A 193 -6.83 -14.16 9.28
CA LEU A 193 -6.33 -13.95 10.64
C LEU A 193 -7.47 -14.02 11.66
N ASP A 194 -7.12 -14.37 12.89
CA ASP A 194 -8.00 -14.22 14.03
C ASP A 194 -8.16 -12.73 14.43
N PRO A 195 -9.19 -12.35 15.21
CA PRO A 195 -9.47 -10.97 15.55
C PRO A 195 -8.30 -10.24 16.25
N ILE A 196 -7.57 -10.94 17.13
CA ILE A 196 -6.43 -10.35 17.86
C ILE A 196 -5.28 -10.03 16.89
N THR A 197 -4.98 -10.97 16.01
CA THR A 197 -3.93 -10.79 15.00
C THR A 197 -4.34 -9.73 13.96
N THR A 198 -5.62 -9.64 13.60
CA THR A 198 -6.16 -8.56 12.75
C THR A 198 -5.91 -7.20 13.38
N GLU A 199 -6.23 -7.03 14.67
CA GLU A 199 -5.97 -5.79 15.39
C GLU A 199 -4.50 -5.39 15.38
N MET A 200 -3.59 -6.34 15.62
CA MET A 200 -2.15 -6.10 15.55
C MET A 200 -1.66 -5.66 14.16
N VAL A 201 -2.30 -6.13 13.09
CA VAL A 201 -1.98 -5.71 11.70
C VAL A 201 -2.53 -4.32 11.42
N ASP A 202 -3.74 -4.02 11.88
CA ASP A 202 -4.34 -2.70 11.77
C ASP A 202 -3.50 -1.64 12.51
N ASP A 203 -3.07 -1.95 13.74
CA ASP A 203 -2.17 -1.09 14.51
C ASP A 203 -0.84 -0.87 13.76
N LEU A 204 -0.27 -1.90 13.14
CA LEU A 204 0.96 -1.77 12.36
C LEU A 204 0.79 -0.83 11.15
N ILE A 205 -0.36 -0.84 10.48
CA ILE A 205 -0.67 0.08 9.38
C ILE A 205 -0.72 1.52 9.90
N THR A 206 -1.41 1.75 11.00
CA THR A 206 -1.51 3.06 11.65
C THR A 206 -0.14 3.55 12.16
N GLU A 207 0.61 2.68 12.85
CA GLU A 207 1.98 2.97 13.30
C GLU A 207 2.89 3.39 12.11
N ALA A 208 2.77 2.72 10.96
CA ALA A 208 3.58 3.05 9.78
C ALA A 208 3.21 4.45 9.22
N GLU A 209 1.93 4.81 9.18
CA GLU A 209 1.47 6.15 8.80
C GLU A 209 2.03 7.22 9.75
N GLU A 210 1.84 7.04 11.06
CA GLU A 210 2.22 8.02 12.07
C GLU A 210 3.75 8.21 12.17
N MET A 211 4.51 7.12 12.18
CA MET A 211 5.96 7.17 12.38
C MET A 211 6.72 7.62 11.14
N PHE A 212 6.26 7.23 9.97
CA PHE A 212 7.01 7.45 8.72
C PHE A 212 6.32 8.43 7.78
N GLY A 213 5.08 8.82 8.05
CA GLY A 213 4.31 9.76 7.23
C GLY A 213 3.99 9.22 5.85
N VAL A 214 3.86 7.90 5.71
CA VAL A 214 3.51 7.24 4.45
C VAL A 214 2.02 7.36 4.16
N THR A 215 1.65 7.25 2.91
CA THR A 215 0.27 7.06 2.49
C THR A 215 -0.01 5.57 2.43
N SER A 216 -1.03 5.09 3.12
CA SER A 216 -1.44 3.69 3.09
C SER A 216 -2.62 3.51 2.13
N ILE A 217 -2.51 2.51 1.23
CA ILE A 217 -3.61 1.99 0.42
C ILE A 217 -3.87 0.56 0.88
N VAL A 218 -5.01 0.33 1.50
CA VAL A 218 -5.37 -1.00 2.01
C VAL A 218 -6.49 -1.58 1.15
N ILE A 219 -6.23 -2.71 0.53
CA ILE A 219 -7.22 -3.47 -0.21
C ILE A 219 -7.76 -4.53 0.72
N SER A 220 -9.06 -4.51 1.01
CA SER A 220 -9.68 -5.44 1.94
C SER A 220 -11.16 -5.67 1.63
N HIS A 221 -11.70 -6.73 2.21
CA HIS A 221 -13.14 -6.95 2.35
C HIS A 221 -13.58 -6.99 3.83
N ASP A 222 -12.64 -6.73 4.74
CA ASP A 222 -12.85 -6.76 6.19
C ASP A 222 -13.34 -5.40 6.69
N MET A 223 -14.64 -5.36 7.04
CA MET A 223 -15.28 -4.14 7.54
C MET A 223 -14.84 -3.76 8.97
N ALA A 224 -14.35 -4.69 9.78
CA ALA A 224 -13.85 -4.36 11.11
C ALA A 224 -12.60 -3.49 11.01
N SER A 225 -11.65 -3.86 10.13
CA SER A 225 -10.49 -3.02 9.79
C SER A 225 -10.90 -1.68 9.20
N VAL A 226 -11.95 -1.64 8.34
CA VAL A 226 -12.45 -0.39 7.74
C VAL A 226 -12.77 0.65 8.83
N VAL A 227 -13.58 0.28 9.80
CA VAL A 227 -14.01 1.21 10.88
C VAL A 227 -12.82 1.64 11.76
N ARG A 228 -11.85 0.74 11.94
CA ARG A 228 -10.73 0.98 12.85
C ARG A 228 -9.67 1.91 12.28
N ILE A 229 -9.28 1.73 11.01
CA ILE A 229 -8.09 2.40 10.45
C ILE A 229 -8.35 3.34 9.28
N ALA A 230 -9.54 3.30 8.65
CA ALA A 230 -9.79 4.10 7.47
C ALA A 230 -9.93 5.60 7.78
N ASN A 231 -9.16 6.44 7.09
CA ASN A 231 -9.47 7.86 6.99
C ASN A 231 -10.44 8.12 5.83
N PHE A 232 -10.19 7.45 4.71
CA PHE A 232 -11.02 7.51 3.51
C PHE A 232 -11.20 6.11 2.93
N LEU A 233 -12.29 5.91 2.24
CA LEU A 233 -12.55 4.65 1.58
C LEU A 233 -13.26 4.81 0.25
N SER A 234 -13.11 3.81 -0.61
CA SER A 234 -13.78 3.67 -1.89
C SER A 234 -14.36 2.27 -1.99
N PHE A 235 -15.67 2.17 -2.19
CA PHE A 235 -16.36 0.90 -2.37
C PHE A 235 -16.43 0.54 -3.86
N LEU A 236 -15.70 -0.51 -4.22
CA LEU A 236 -15.62 -1.03 -5.58
C LEU A 236 -16.66 -2.15 -5.77
N HIS A 237 -17.57 -1.98 -6.70
CA HIS A 237 -18.61 -2.94 -7.04
C HIS A 237 -18.77 -3.06 -8.55
N LEU A 238 -18.73 -4.28 -9.08
CA LEU A 238 -18.88 -4.57 -10.52
C LEU A 238 -18.02 -3.65 -11.42
N GLY A 239 -16.75 -3.49 -11.06
CA GLY A 239 -15.80 -2.68 -11.83
C GLY A 239 -16.00 -1.17 -11.74
N LYS A 240 -16.87 -0.66 -10.84
CA LYS A 240 -17.15 0.77 -10.65
C LYS A 240 -16.98 1.19 -9.21
N ILE A 241 -16.62 2.45 -8.97
CA ILE A 241 -16.68 3.04 -7.63
C ILE A 241 -18.15 3.40 -7.34
N ALA A 242 -18.75 2.66 -6.42
CA ALA A 242 -20.17 2.84 -6.05
C ALA A 242 -20.35 3.86 -4.92
N ALA A 243 -19.34 4.04 -4.05
CA ALA A 243 -19.34 5.04 -2.99
C ALA A 243 -17.91 5.42 -2.61
N THR A 244 -17.70 6.66 -2.19
CA THR A 244 -16.45 7.16 -1.61
C THR A 244 -16.76 8.06 -0.42
N GLY A 245 -15.87 8.12 0.56
CA GLY A 245 -16.01 9.02 1.70
C GLY A 245 -15.28 8.52 2.93
N THR A 246 -15.72 8.96 4.09
CA THR A 246 -15.30 8.46 5.40
C THR A 246 -16.01 7.13 5.72
N PRO A 247 -15.58 6.38 6.75
CA PRO A 247 -16.34 5.23 7.24
C PRO A 247 -17.80 5.56 7.57
N GLU A 248 -18.06 6.72 8.15
CA GLU A 248 -19.41 7.19 8.47
C GLU A 248 -20.25 7.40 7.20
N ASP A 249 -19.70 8.02 6.16
CA ASP A 249 -20.38 8.20 4.87
C ASP A 249 -20.77 6.86 4.23
N LEU A 250 -19.91 5.84 4.37
CA LEU A 250 -20.19 4.50 3.84
C LEU A 250 -21.33 3.83 4.59
N LEU A 251 -21.33 3.90 5.93
CA LEU A 251 -22.36 3.28 6.76
C LEU A 251 -23.75 3.87 6.53
N HIS A 252 -23.80 5.15 6.13
CA HIS A 252 -25.04 5.87 5.79
C HIS A 252 -25.32 5.95 4.28
N SER A 253 -24.55 5.21 3.47
CA SER A 253 -24.70 5.24 2.00
C SER A 253 -26.08 4.76 1.55
N GLU A 254 -26.74 5.57 0.72
CA GLU A 254 -28.01 5.21 0.07
C GLU A 254 -27.80 4.31 -1.16
N HIS A 255 -26.56 4.10 -1.61
CA HIS A 255 -26.31 3.25 -2.77
C HIS A 255 -26.63 1.78 -2.43
N PRO A 256 -27.54 1.10 -3.19
CA PRO A 256 -28.09 -0.21 -2.80
C PRO A 256 -27.01 -1.27 -2.51
N ALA A 257 -25.99 -1.38 -3.39
CA ALA A 257 -24.93 -2.36 -3.21
C ALA A 257 -24.05 -2.07 -1.99
N THR A 258 -23.81 -0.78 -1.67
CA THR A 258 -23.06 -0.36 -0.50
C THR A 258 -23.85 -0.69 0.77
N ALA A 259 -25.11 -0.31 0.82
CA ALA A 259 -25.99 -0.59 1.96
C ALA A 259 -26.17 -2.10 2.20
N GLU A 260 -26.23 -2.90 1.14
CA GLU A 260 -26.28 -4.37 1.24
C GLU A 260 -24.96 -4.92 1.82
N PHE A 261 -23.80 -4.45 1.33
CA PHE A 261 -22.50 -4.88 1.80
C PHE A 261 -22.28 -4.53 3.29
N VAL A 262 -22.64 -3.32 3.70
CA VAL A 262 -22.59 -2.87 5.11
C VAL A 262 -23.49 -3.75 5.99
N ARG A 263 -24.74 -3.98 5.60
CA ARG A 263 -25.65 -4.87 6.35
C ARG A 263 -25.15 -6.29 6.47
N ALA A 264 -24.58 -6.84 5.40
CA ALA A 264 -24.04 -8.19 5.39
C ALA A 264 -22.84 -8.35 6.35
N SER A 265 -22.06 -7.30 6.56
CA SER A 265 -20.89 -7.31 7.45
C SER A 265 -21.24 -7.22 8.95
N ARG A 266 -22.51 -6.93 9.31
CA ARG A 266 -23.03 -6.82 10.69
C ARG A 266 -22.27 -5.81 11.58
N ILE A 267 -21.72 -4.77 11.00
CA ILE A 267 -20.98 -3.73 11.73
C ILE A 267 -21.90 -2.54 11.99
N SER A 268 -21.85 -2.01 13.22
CA SER A 268 -22.38 -0.71 13.63
C SER A 268 -21.24 0.14 14.20
N LEU A 269 -21.31 1.45 14.04
CA LEU A 269 -20.48 2.38 14.82
C LEU A 269 -21.13 2.42 16.23
N GLU A 270 -20.56 1.73 17.21
CA GLU A 270 -20.83 1.97 18.63
C GLU A 270 -19.78 2.91 19.21
#